data_063a5801e7570f84f8b26603150b9f21
#
_entry.id   063a5801e7570f84f8b26603150b9f21
#
_cell.length_a   1.000
_cell.length_b   1.000
_cell.length_c   1.000
_cell.angle_alpha   90.00
_cell.angle_beta   90.00
_cell.angle_gamma   90.00
#
_symmetry.space_group_name_H-M   'P 1'
#
loop_
_entity.id
_entity.type
_entity.pdbx_description
1 polymer ?
#
loop_
_entity_poly.entity_id
_entity_poly.type
_entity_poly.pdbx_seq_one_letter_code
_entity_poly.pdbx_strand_id
1 'polypeptide(L)'
;MATTAFHPAYRPVMVREFLAMDLGDAKAELVDGLILMMAGGSPRHAAIAMNLGIALGNRLRGTGCRPYGSDLAVRTGEASIRFPDVSVYCRDDNIGETGDAKLLGVPRVIFEVLSPSTASNDQITKLAEYRALAGVAGIVFVDPENERVRLVEPGVVREGAWLPSGSDLDLPMLGISLPHTEIFE
;
A
#
# COMPACT_ATOMS: atom_id res chain seq x y z
N MET A 1 -16.65 18.41 15.54
CA MET A 1 -15.40 18.49 14.73
C MET A 1 -14.32 19.03 15.65
N ALA A 2 -13.35 18.20 16.03
CA ALA A 2 -12.23 18.64 16.85
C ALA A 2 -11.21 19.30 15.91
N THR A 3 -11.07 20.61 16.00
CA THR A 3 -10.01 21.35 15.32
C THR A 3 -8.71 21.05 16.08
N THR A 4 -7.83 20.25 15.50
CA THR A 4 -6.50 20.03 16.05
C THR A 4 -5.75 21.35 15.94
N ALA A 5 -5.65 22.10 17.03
CA ALA A 5 -4.85 23.32 17.08
C ALA A 5 -3.37 22.92 17.06
N PHE A 6 -2.71 23.08 15.91
CA PHE A 6 -1.26 22.91 15.82
C PHE A 6 -0.56 23.98 16.63
N HIS A 7 0.51 23.58 17.34
CA HIS A 7 1.37 24.55 18.02
C HIS A 7 1.93 25.53 16.98
N PRO A 8 1.97 26.86 17.24
CA PRO A 8 2.40 27.87 16.25
C PRO A 8 3.80 27.65 15.66
N ALA A 9 4.66 26.90 16.35
CA ALA A 9 6.00 26.53 15.86
C ALA A 9 5.98 25.31 14.90
N TYR A 10 4.81 24.67 14.70
CA TYR A 10 4.68 23.49 13.85
C TYR A 10 3.94 23.85 12.57
N ARG A 11 4.63 23.75 11.44
CA ARG A 11 4.04 23.89 10.12
C ARG A 11 3.94 22.51 9.46
N PRO A 12 2.73 22.07 9.06
CA PRO A 12 2.60 20.84 8.29
C PRO A 12 3.44 20.88 7.00
N VAL A 13 4.10 19.78 6.69
CA VAL A 13 4.84 19.62 5.44
C VAL A 13 3.84 19.36 4.32
N MET A 14 3.99 20.07 3.20
CA MET A 14 3.16 19.83 2.02
C MET A 14 3.70 18.66 1.21
N VAL A 15 2.80 17.94 0.50
CA VAL A 15 3.17 16.79 -0.34
C VAL A 15 4.33 17.10 -1.30
N ARG A 16 4.27 18.25 -2.00
CA ARG A 16 5.33 18.66 -2.94
C ARG A 16 6.67 18.88 -2.23
N GLU A 17 6.65 19.46 -1.04
CA GLU A 17 7.87 19.66 -0.23
C GLU A 17 8.46 18.31 0.20
N PHE A 18 7.60 17.42 0.69
CA PHE A 18 8.02 16.08 1.12
C PHE A 18 8.64 15.27 -0.03
N LEU A 19 7.99 15.23 -1.20
CA LEU A 19 8.49 14.49 -2.36
C LEU A 19 9.81 15.05 -2.93
N ALA A 20 10.09 16.34 -2.68
CA ALA A 20 11.33 17.01 -3.08
C ALA A 20 12.45 16.88 -2.03
N MET A 21 12.16 16.34 -0.84
CA MET A 21 13.17 16.15 0.20
C MET A 21 14.17 15.06 -0.17
N ASP A 22 15.45 15.33 0.08
CA ASP A 22 16.50 14.32 0.09
C ASP A 22 16.60 13.78 1.53
N LEU A 23 16.14 12.56 1.73
CA LEU A 23 16.21 11.87 3.01
C LEU A 23 17.43 10.92 3.10
N GLY A 24 18.33 10.97 2.12
CA GLY A 24 19.42 10.01 2.00
C GLY A 24 18.90 8.58 1.87
N ASP A 25 19.45 7.66 2.66
CA ASP A 25 19.03 6.25 2.68
C ASP A 25 17.76 5.98 3.52
N ALA A 26 17.22 7.01 4.18
CA ALA A 26 16.07 6.85 5.05
C ALA A 26 14.77 6.88 4.26
N LYS A 27 13.84 5.97 4.62
CA LYS A 27 12.46 5.99 4.12
C LYS A 27 11.53 6.66 5.14
N ALA A 28 10.59 7.43 4.66
CA ALA A 28 9.57 8.07 5.49
C ALA A 28 8.24 8.14 4.75
N GLU A 29 7.16 8.23 5.49
CA GLU A 29 5.80 8.56 5.01
C GLU A 29 5.42 9.96 5.46
N LEU A 30 4.49 10.57 4.76
CA LEU A 30 3.87 11.83 5.17
C LEU A 30 2.45 11.52 5.65
N VAL A 31 2.13 11.87 6.87
CA VAL A 31 0.80 11.63 7.48
C VAL A 31 0.27 12.94 8.04
N ASP A 32 -0.77 13.48 7.42
CA ASP A 32 -1.35 14.77 7.81
C ASP A 32 -0.32 15.90 8.00
N GLY A 33 0.70 15.91 7.12
CA GLY A 33 1.78 16.88 7.16
C GLY A 33 2.91 16.58 8.15
N LEU A 34 2.87 15.41 8.81
CA LEU A 34 3.93 14.90 9.69
C LEU A 34 4.80 13.90 8.93
N ILE A 35 6.12 14.07 9.01
CA ILE A 35 7.06 13.09 8.46
C ILE A 35 7.24 11.97 9.50
N LEU A 36 6.86 10.74 9.12
CA LEU A 36 7.06 9.55 9.93
C LEU A 36 8.15 8.68 9.31
N MET A 37 9.25 8.49 10.04
CA MET A 37 10.33 7.62 9.61
C MET A 37 9.87 6.17 9.59
N MET A 38 10.15 5.45 8.50
CA MET A 38 9.84 4.03 8.38
C MET A 38 10.99 3.21 8.94
N ALA A 39 10.67 2.27 9.83
CA ALA A 39 11.63 1.22 10.21
C ALA A 39 11.79 0.22 9.05
N GLY A 40 12.98 -0.34 8.90
CA GLY A 40 13.20 -1.44 7.95
C GLY A 40 12.36 -2.66 8.30
N GLY A 41 11.91 -3.41 7.30
CA GLY A 41 11.22 -4.67 7.48
C GLY A 41 12.16 -5.82 7.88
N SER A 42 11.60 -6.90 8.45
CA SER A 42 12.35 -8.14 8.69
C SER A 42 12.71 -8.82 7.37
N PRO A 43 13.71 -9.75 7.36
CA PRO A 43 13.99 -10.55 6.15
C PRO A 43 12.76 -11.28 5.61
N ARG A 44 11.88 -11.80 6.48
CA ARG A 44 10.63 -12.46 6.07
C ARG A 44 9.65 -11.49 5.42
N HIS A 45 9.50 -10.27 5.97
CA HIS A 45 8.71 -9.22 5.34
C HIS A 45 9.22 -8.90 3.93
N ALA A 46 10.53 -8.70 3.79
CA ALA A 46 11.15 -8.40 2.50
C ALA A 46 10.98 -9.55 1.48
N ALA A 47 11.11 -10.80 1.93
CA ALA A 47 10.89 -11.98 1.08
C ALA A 47 9.44 -12.05 0.58
N ILE A 48 8.45 -11.88 1.46
CA ILE A 48 7.03 -11.91 1.09
C ILE A 48 6.71 -10.76 0.12
N ALA A 49 7.19 -9.55 0.35
CA ALA A 49 6.98 -8.43 -0.57
C ALA A 49 7.57 -8.72 -1.96
N MET A 50 8.74 -9.36 -2.02
CA MET A 50 9.37 -9.78 -3.27
C MET A 50 8.57 -10.89 -3.96
N ASN A 51 8.13 -11.91 -3.21
CA ASN A 51 7.31 -13.01 -3.71
C ASN A 51 6.00 -12.49 -4.34
N LEU A 52 5.31 -11.56 -3.67
CA LEU A 52 4.14 -10.87 -4.22
C LEU A 52 4.46 -10.16 -5.54
N GLY A 53 5.57 -9.41 -5.57
CA GLY A 53 6.00 -8.71 -6.78
C GLY A 53 6.26 -9.67 -7.96
N ILE A 54 6.90 -10.80 -7.70
CA ILE A 54 7.19 -11.85 -8.71
C ILE A 54 5.89 -12.52 -9.17
N ALA A 55 5.07 -12.99 -8.24
CA ALA A 55 3.82 -13.70 -8.54
C ALA A 55 2.84 -12.83 -9.34
N LEU A 56 2.66 -11.58 -8.94
CA LEU A 56 1.85 -10.58 -9.65
C LEU A 56 2.45 -10.24 -11.02
N GLY A 57 3.77 -9.99 -11.09
CA GLY A 57 4.45 -9.65 -12.33
C GLY A 57 4.34 -10.74 -13.39
N ASN A 58 4.39 -12.01 -12.99
CA ASN A 58 4.23 -13.15 -13.89
C ASN A 58 2.79 -13.25 -14.43
N ARG A 59 1.77 -13.09 -13.57
CA ARG A 59 0.35 -13.25 -13.95
C ARG A 59 -0.20 -12.05 -14.70
N LEU A 60 0.29 -10.86 -14.40
CA LEU A 60 -0.21 -9.62 -15.01
C LEU A 60 0.49 -9.26 -16.32
N ARG A 61 1.47 -10.05 -16.76
CA ARG A 61 2.16 -9.82 -18.04
C ARG A 61 1.19 -9.85 -19.21
N GLY A 62 1.16 -8.77 -19.98
CA GLY A 62 0.27 -8.65 -21.15
C GLY A 62 -1.15 -8.20 -20.84
N THR A 63 -1.56 -8.09 -19.57
CA THR A 63 -2.92 -7.66 -19.19
C THR A 63 -3.10 -6.13 -19.20
N GLY A 64 -2.00 -5.37 -19.28
CA GLY A 64 -2.03 -3.92 -19.11
C GLY A 64 -1.86 -3.48 -17.66
N CYS A 65 -1.82 -4.40 -16.70
CA CYS A 65 -1.55 -4.13 -15.29
C CYS A 65 -0.10 -4.48 -14.92
N ARG A 66 0.46 -3.77 -13.94
CA ARG A 66 1.84 -3.96 -13.48
C ARG A 66 1.98 -3.72 -11.98
N PRO A 67 2.69 -4.60 -11.24
CA PRO A 67 3.07 -4.34 -9.86
C PRO A 67 4.27 -3.41 -9.76
N TYR A 68 4.30 -2.62 -8.68
CA TYR A 68 5.39 -1.74 -8.27
C TYR A 68 5.67 -1.96 -6.79
N GLY A 69 6.93 -1.85 -6.40
CA GLY A 69 7.36 -1.97 -5.01
C GLY A 69 7.26 -0.66 -4.22
N SER A 70 7.79 -0.69 -3.00
CA SER A 70 7.68 0.37 -1.99
C SER A 70 8.47 1.67 -2.29
N ASP A 71 9.00 1.83 -3.48
CA ASP A 71 9.64 3.09 -3.90
C ASP A 71 8.64 4.02 -4.62
N LEU A 72 7.45 3.51 -4.96
CA LEU A 72 6.40 4.28 -5.60
C LEU A 72 5.41 4.82 -4.56
N ALA A 73 5.27 6.13 -4.56
CA ALA A 73 4.40 6.82 -3.62
C ALA A 73 2.92 6.74 -4.04
N VAL A 74 2.05 6.63 -3.05
CA VAL A 74 0.59 6.77 -3.19
C VAL A 74 0.15 7.98 -2.38
N ARG A 75 -0.46 8.96 -3.05
CA ARG A 75 -1.06 10.10 -2.36
C ARG A 75 -2.40 9.68 -1.79
N THR A 76 -2.53 9.67 -0.47
CA THR A 76 -3.75 9.24 0.23
C THR A 76 -4.59 10.41 0.76
N GLY A 77 -4.05 11.63 0.74
CA GLY A 77 -4.73 12.83 1.21
C GLY A 77 -4.08 14.11 0.69
N GLU A 78 -4.59 15.26 1.15
CA GLU A 78 -4.01 16.55 0.78
C GLU A 78 -2.59 16.74 1.32
N ALA A 79 -2.32 16.17 2.51
CA ALA A 79 -1.04 16.23 3.20
C ALA A 79 -0.55 14.83 3.62
N SER A 80 -0.89 13.78 2.84
CA SER A 80 -0.52 12.40 3.17
C SER A 80 0.00 11.65 1.94
N ILE A 81 1.14 10.98 2.14
CA ILE A 81 1.84 10.10 1.18
C ILE A 81 2.17 8.81 1.89
N ARG A 82 1.83 7.69 1.27
CA ARG A 82 2.19 6.33 1.71
C ARG A 82 3.07 5.65 0.67
N PHE A 83 3.83 4.66 1.12
CA PHE A 83 4.66 3.78 0.28
C PHE A 83 4.29 2.33 0.56
N PRO A 84 3.22 1.80 -0.06
CA PRO A 84 2.81 0.41 0.11
C PRO A 84 3.92 -0.57 -0.28
N ASP A 85 3.96 -1.74 0.34
CA ASP A 85 4.96 -2.75 0.01
C ASP A 85 4.87 -3.20 -1.45
N VAL A 86 3.63 -3.40 -1.95
CA VAL A 86 3.37 -3.61 -3.39
C VAL A 86 2.08 -2.87 -3.77
N SER A 87 2.09 -2.24 -4.95
CA SER A 87 0.91 -1.59 -5.53
C SER A 87 0.76 -1.99 -7.00
N VAL A 88 -0.47 -2.28 -7.45
CA VAL A 88 -0.77 -2.67 -8.83
C VAL A 88 -1.49 -1.53 -9.54
N TYR A 89 -0.96 -1.11 -10.68
CA TYR A 89 -1.57 -0.12 -11.56
C TYR A 89 -1.95 -0.77 -12.88
N CYS A 90 -3.10 -0.38 -13.46
CA CYS A 90 -3.58 -0.82 -14.76
C CYS A 90 -3.70 0.38 -15.70
N ARG A 91 -3.56 0.17 -17.02
CA ARG A 91 -3.59 1.26 -18.02
C ARG A 91 -4.89 2.06 -18.03
N ASP A 92 -6.00 1.42 -17.67
CA ASP A 92 -7.33 2.05 -17.63
C ASP A 92 -7.55 2.88 -16.34
N ASP A 93 -6.69 2.69 -15.35
CA ASP A 93 -6.61 3.58 -14.20
C ASP A 93 -5.97 4.87 -14.71
N ASN A 94 -6.56 6.03 -14.42
CA ASN A 94 -5.99 7.34 -14.80
C ASN A 94 -4.54 7.46 -14.28
N ILE A 95 -3.63 6.73 -14.91
CA ILE A 95 -2.19 6.86 -14.71
C ILE A 95 -1.84 8.18 -15.39
N GLY A 96 -2.08 9.29 -14.67
CA GLY A 96 -1.65 10.58 -15.12
C GLY A 96 -0.12 10.58 -15.16
N GLU A 97 0.44 11.10 -16.22
CA GLU A 97 1.79 11.63 -16.17
C GLU A 97 1.76 12.79 -15.18
N THR A 98 1.96 12.47 -13.89
CA THR A 98 1.88 13.47 -12.82
C THR A 98 3.05 14.46 -12.87
N GLY A 99 3.96 14.30 -13.81
CA GLY A 99 5.20 15.10 -13.88
C GLY A 99 6.13 14.88 -12.68
N ASP A 100 5.70 14.09 -11.70
CA ASP A 100 6.50 13.66 -10.56
C ASP A 100 6.85 12.19 -10.73
N ALA A 101 8.13 11.88 -10.81
CA ALA A 101 8.63 10.53 -11.05
C ALA A 101 8.27 9.51 -9.95
N LYS A 102 7.76 9.98 -8.80
CA LYS A 102 7.40 9.13 -7.67
C LYS A 102 5.89 8.83 -7.57
N LEU A 103 5.04 9.43 -8.40
CA LEU A 103 3.59 9.30 -8.38
C LEU A 103 3.06 8.85 -9.74
N LEU A 104 2.29 7.76 -9.77
CA LEU A 104 1.60 7.29 -10.99
C LEU A 104 0.07 7.49 -10.96
N GLY A 105 -0.48 8.08 -9.92
CA GLY A 105 -1.93 8.18 -9.71
C GLY A 105 -2.42 7.23 -8.63
N VAL A 106 -3.63 6.68 -8.80
CA VAL A 106 -4.26 5.78 -7.82
C VAL A 106 -4.09 4.33 -8.26
N PRO A 107 -3.53 3.44 -7.41
CA PRO A 107 -3.39 2.03 -7.74
C PRO A 107 -4.74 1.30 -7.74
N ARG A 108 -4.86 0.23 -8.55
CA ARG A 108 -6.01 -0.68 -8.57
C ARG A 108 -6.05 -1.56 -7.33
N VAL A 109 -4.90 -2.08 -6.91
CA VAL A 109 -4.77 -2.93 -5.72
C VAL A 109 -3.52 -2.52 -4.92
N ILE A 110 -3.66 -2.52 -3.60
CA ILE A 110 -2.61 -2.20 -2.64
C ILE A 110 -2.35 -3.41 -1.77
N PHE A 111 -1.08 -3.72 -1.51
CA PHE A 111 -0.64 -4.79 -0.61
C PHE A 111 0.24 -4.19 0.49
N GLU A 112 -0.08 -4.55 1.73
CA GLU A 112 0.70 -4.23 2.93
C GLU A 112 1.08 -5.53 3.65
N VAL A 113 2.37 -5.77 3.79
CA VAL A 113 2.92 -6.89 4.57
C VAL A 113 3.10 -6.41 6.00
N LEU A 114 2.42 -7.05 6.94
CA LEU A 114 2.38 -6.58 8.32
C LEU A 114 3.69 -6.83 9.04
N SER A 115 4.07 -5.89 9.91
CA SER A 115 5.15 -6.07 10.86
C SER A 115 4.60 -6.14 12.30
N PRO A 116 5.25 -6.89 13.22
CA PRO A 116 4.77 -7.01 14.60
C PRO A 116 4.67 -5.67 15.34
N SER A 117 5.49 -4.70 14.97
CA SER A 117 5.60 -3.40 15.65
C SER A 117 4.56 -2.37 15.22
N THR A 118 3.88 -2.57 14.07
CA THR A 118 2.95 -1.56 13.51
C THR A 118 1.51 -2.08 13.39
N ALA A 119 1.24 -3.27 13.89
CA ALA A 119 0.13 -4.11 13.46
C ALA A 119 -1.30 -3.55 13.68
N SER A 120 -1.61 -2.75 14.69
CA SER A 120 -3.04 -2.45 14.95
C SER A 120 -3.47 -1.04 14.53
N ASN A 121 -2.79 0.00 14.95
CA ASN A 121 -3.21 1.38 14.67
C ASN A 121 -2.88 1.82 13.25
N ASP A 122 -1.72 1.39 12.73
CA ASP A 122 -1.28 1.74 11.37
C ASP A 122 -2.18 1.10 10.32
N GLN A 123 -2.58 -0.17 10.53
CA GLN A 123 -3.56 -0.85 9.66
C GLN A 123 -4.90 -0.12 9.58
N ILE A 124 -5.44 0.33 10.71
CA ILE A 124 -6.74 1.02 10.75
C ILE A 124 -6.66 2.33 9.98
N THR A 125 -5.60 3.10 10.20
CA THR A 125 -5.38 4.39 9.54
C THR A 125 -5.15 4.21 8.04
N LYS A 126 -4.22 3.33 7.64
CA LYS A 126 -3.94 3.04 6.23
C LYS A 126 -5.17 2.48 5.51
N LEU A 127 -5.92 1.57 6.16
CA LEU A 127 -7.15 1.03 5.58
C LEU A 127 -8.18 2.13 5.30
N ALA A 128 -8.38 3.04 6.24
CA ALA A 128 -9.31 4.15 6.04
C ALA A 128 -8.88 5.08 4.90
N GLU A 129 -7.58 5.41 4.84
CA GLU A 129 -6.99 6.23 3.78
C GLU A 129 -7.15 5.57 2.40
N TYR A 130 -6.78 4.29 2.27
CA TYR A 130 -6.84 3.56 0.99
C TYR A 130 -8.28 3.34 0.51
N ARG A 131 -9.23 3.10 1.44
CA ARG A 131 -10.66 3.00 1.11
C ARG A 131 -11.25 4.30 0.57
N ALA A 132 -10.71 5.44 0.96
CA ALA A 132 -11.15 6.75 0.49
C ALA A 132 -10.67 7.07 -0.93
N LEU A 133 -9.70 6.33 -1.47
CA LEU A 133 -9.18 6.55 -2.81
C LEU A 133 -10.15 6.00 -3.86
N ALA A 134 -10.76 6.89 -4.62
CA ALA A 134 -11.58 6.50 -5.77
C ALA A 134 -10.70 5.81 -6.83
N GLY A 135 -10.97 4.54 -7.12
CA GLY A 135 -10.18 3.73 -8.06
C GLY A 135 -9.47 2.53 -7.43
N VAL A 136 -9.22 2.53 -6.12
CA VAL A 136 -8.76 1.34 -5.41
C VAL A 136 -9.88 0.30 -5.40
N ALA A 137 -9.62 -0.87 -5.97
CA ALA A 137 -10.58 -1.98 -6.03
C ALA A 137 -10.28 -3.09 -5.01
N GLY A 138 -9.05 -3.13 -4.48
CA GLY A 138 -8.65 -4.11 -3.48
C GLY A 138 -7.52 -3.60 -2.57
N ILE A 139 -7.61 -3.95 -1.28
CA ILE A 139 -6.57 -3.70 -0.28
C ILE A 139 -6.27 -5.06 0.37
N VAL A 140 -5.04 -5.50 0.29
CA VAL A 140 -4.60 -6.81 0.78
C VAL A 140 -3.64 -6.61 1.95
N PHE A 141 -3.98 -7.16 3.09
CA PHE A 141 -3.07 -7.31 4.22
C PHE A 141 -2.51 -8.72 4.26
N VAL A 142 -1.20 -8.83 4.42
CA VAL A 142 -0.49 -10.10 4.53
C VAL A 142 0.12 -10.20 5.91
N ASP A 143 -0.21 -11.25 6.63
CA ASP A 143 0.29 -11.55 7.97
C ASP A 143 1.39 -12.62 7.88
N PRO A 144 2.68 -12.23 7.98
CA PRO A 144 3.80 -13.17 7.85
C PRO A 144 3.88 -14.21 8.95
N GLU A 145 3.38 -13.89 10.16
CA GLU A 145 3.49 -14.78 11.31
C GLU A 145 2.49 -15.92 11.27
N ASN A 146 1.27 -15.63 10.83
CA ASN A 146 0.19 -16.61 10.75
C ASN A 146 -0.03 -17.13 9.33
N GLU A 147 0.80 -16.74 8.36
CA GLU A 147 0.75 -17.12 6.95
C GLU A 147 -0.66 -17.03 6.37
N ARG A 148 -1.27 -15.87 6.56
CA ARG A 148 -2.63 -15.62 6.10
C ARG A 148 -2.75 -14.26 5.44
N VAL A 149 -3.77 -14.13 4.61
CA VAL A 149 -4.07 -12.90 3.88
C VAL A 149 -5.50 -12.43 4.15
N ARG A 150 -5.73 -11.14 4.01
CA ARG A 150 -7.04 -10.52 4.13
C ARG A 150 -7.25 -9.58 2.96
N LEU A 151 -8.26 -9.83 2.13
CA LEU A 151 -8.68 -8.92 1.07
C LEU A 151 -9.83 -8.06 1.58
N VAL A 152 -9.70 -6.76 1.40
CA VAL A 152 -10.75 -5.76 1.64
C VAL A 152 -11.09 -5.08 0.33
N GLU A 153 -12.35 -5.15 -0.07
CA GLU A 153 -12.86 -4.51 -1.28
C GLU A 153 -13.60 -3.22 -0.88
N PRO A 154 -13.13 -2.03 -1.31
CA PRO A 154 -13.83 -0.77 -1.03
C PRO A 154 -15.26 -0.80 -1.57
N GLY A 155 -16.23 -0.33 -0.78
CA GLY A 155 -17.65 -0.35 -1.14
C GLY A 155 -18.41 -1.63 -0.74
N VAL A 156 -17.72 -2.68 -0.32
CA VAL A 156 -18.33 -3.87 0.27
C VAL A 156 -18.53 -3.64 1.77
N VAL A 157 -19.77 -3.80 2.25
CA VAL A 157 -20.16 -3.50 3.65
C VAL A 157 -19.48 -4.46 4.65
N ARG A 158 -19.15 -5.68 4.23
CA ARG A 158 -18.43 -6.64 5.08
C ARG A 158 -16.93 -6.39 4.97
N GLU A 159 -16.30 -6.10 6.08
CA GLU A 159 -14.83 -6.17 6.17
C GLU A 159 -14.38 -7.59 5.79
N GLY A 160 -13.43 -7.69 4.87
CA GLY A 160 -12.85 -8.97 4.50
C GLY A 160 -12.34 -9.71 5.74
N ALA A 161 -12.70 -10.97 5.88
CA ALA A 161 -12.14 -11.83 6.92
C ALA A 161 -10.70 -12.25 6.54
N TRP A 162 -9.90 -12.59 7.53
CA TRP A 162 -8.65 -13.30 7.28
C TRP A 162 -8.95 -14.66 6.66
N LEU A 163 -8.33 -14.96 5.52
CA LEU A 163 -8.39 -16.29 4.94
C LEU A 163 -7.61 -17.27 5.84
N PRO A 164 -8.06 -18.52 5.96
CA PRO A 164 -7.29 -19.56 6.65
C PRO A 164 -5.88 -19.69 6.04
N SER A 165 -4.88 -20.05 6.86
CA SER A 165 -3.56 -20.41 6.36
C SER A 165 -3.68 -21.55 5.33
N GLY A 166 -2.87 -21.48 4.27
CA GLY A 166 -2.93 -22.42 3.14
C GLY A 166 -3.96 -22.08 2.08
N SER A 167 -4.79 -21.04 2.28
CA SER A 167 -5.75 -20.60 1.26
C SER A 167 -5.09 -19.73 0.20
N ASP A 168 -5.44 -19.95 -1.06
CA ASP A 168 -5.05 -19.09 -2.16
C ASP A 168 -5.75 -17.73 -2.06
N LEU A 169 -5.11 -16.69 -2.58
CA LEU A 169 -5.66 -15.34 -2.63
C LEU A 169 -6.28 -15.07 -4.00
N ASP A 170 -7.60 -15.04 -4.05
CA ASP A 170 -8.32 -14.64 -5.26
C ASP A 170 -8.41 -13.10 -5.35
N LEU A 171 -8.07 -12.57 -6.52
CA LEU A 171 -8.11 -11.14 -6.85
C LEU A 171 -9.01 -10.93 -8.08
N PRO A 172 -10.34 -10.96 -7.90
CA PRO A 172 -11.28 -10.89 -9.01
C PRO A 172 -11.17 -9.58 -9.80
N MET A 173 -10.79 -8.46 -9.15
CA MET A 173 -10.55 -7.17 -9.81
C MET A 173 -9.35 -7.17 -10.77
N LEU A 174 -8.48 -8.18 -10.69
CA LEU A 174 -7.35 -8.38 -11.59
C LEU A 174 -7.52 -9.65 -12.46
N GLY A 175 -8.55 -10.46 -12.19
CA GLY A 175 -8.82 -11.73 -12.87
C GLY A 175 -7.76 -12.82 -12.62
N ILE A 176 -7.11 -12.80 -11.45
CA ILE A 176 -6.04 -13.74 -11.09
C ILE A 176 -6.25 -14.33 -9.70
N SER A 177 -5.56 -15.45 -9.44
CA SER A 177 -5.40 -16.04 -8.11
C SER A 177 -3.91 -16.23 -7.80
N LEU A 178 -3.49 -16.00 -6.57
CA LEU A 178 -2.14 -16.22 -6.07
C LEU A 178 -2.16 -17.41 -5.11
N PRO A 179 -1.48 -18.53 -5.44
CA PRO A 179 -1.31 -19.65 -4.52
C PRO A 179 -0.62 -19.21 -3.23
N HIS A 180 -1.06 -19.78 -2.11
CA HIS A 180 -0.47 -19.52 -0.79
C HIS A 180 1.06 -19.72 -0.80
N THR A 181 1.53 -20.81 -1.41
CA THR A 181 2.97 -21.14 -1.49
C THR A 181 3.77 -20.08 -2.24
N GLU A 182 3.20 -19.43 -3.25
CA GLU A 182 3.89 -18.36 -3.97
C GLU A 182 3.98 -17.05 -3.18
N ILE A 183 3.23 -16.90 -2.10
CA ILE A 183 3.28 -15.74 -1.21
C ILE A 183 4.27 -16.00 -0.07
N PHE A 184 4.25 -17.19 0.54
CA PHE A 184 4.90 -17.45 1.81
C PHE A 184 6.15 -18.34 1.76
N GLU A 185 6.39 -19.06 0.66
CA GLU A 185 7.57 -19.89 0.40
C GLU A 185 8.52 -19.20 -0.59
#